data_ab631639554485e380ea60171aa840a4
#
_entry.id   ab631639554485e380ea60171aa840a4
#
_cell.length_a   1.000
_cell.length_b   1.000
_cell.length_c   1.000
_cell.angle_alpha   90.00
_cell.angle_beta   90.00
_cell.angle_gamma   90.00
#
_symmetry.space_group_name_H-M   'P 1'
#
loop_
_entity.id
_entity.type
_entity.pdbx_description
1 polymer ?
#
loop_
_entity_poly.entity_id
_entity_poly.type
_entity_poly.pdbx_seq_one_letter_code
_entity_poly.pdbx_strand_id
1 'polypeptide(L)'
;MECSIILAPEQRDSDTWRGDTLNHTMYRSSEEVRALVRRGELVRPTVGLAPNYAQANLVILPEDLAFDFLLFCQRNPRPCPILEVLEPGVYEPALTASGADLRVDVPLYRVYRHGALEAEETDITGYWHNGLVCFLIGCSFTFESALTRAGIRLRHAEEGKNVAMYATSVEAMPSGMFSGPIVMSMRPIHESKVVRAVQITSRFPAAHGAPLHIGNPARIGISDVKKPDYGDYVEIRRDEVPVFWACGVTPQAVAMRSEPPLMITHSPGHMFVTDILNEELAAL
;
A
#
# COMPACT_ATOMS: atom_id res chain seq x y z
N MET A 1 -35.39 33.78 22.35
CA MET A 1 -34.18 33.66 21.54
C MET A 1 -33.34 32.56 22.19
N GLU A 2 -33.64 31.31 21.81
CA GLU A 2 -32.89 30.16 22.29
C GLU A 2 -31.76 29.85 21.29
N CYS A 3 -30.54 29.86 21.78
CA CYS A 3 -29.35 29.60 21.04
C CYS A 3 -29.08 28.07 21.14
N SER A 4 -29.41 27.31 20.08
CA SER A 4 -29.11 25.89 19.99
C SER A 4 -27.61 25.70 19.67
N ILE A 5 -26.88 25.14 20.62
CA ILE A 5 -25.50 24.72 20.47
C ILE A 5 -25.50 23.42 19.69
N ILE A 6 -24.95 23.45 18.47
CA ILE A 6 -24.67 22.27 17.68
C ILE A 6 -23.38 21.66 18.24
N LEU A 7 -23.50 20.50 18.87
CA LEU A 7 -22.37 19.68 19.31
C LEU A 7 -21.71 19.05 18.07
N ALA A 8 -20.40 19.26 17.96
CA ALA A 8 -19.56 18.58 17.00
C ALA A 8 -19.53 17.06 17.28
N PRO A 9 -19.34 16.21 16.26
CA PRO A 9 -19.26 14.77 16.47
C PRO A 9 -18.02 14.42 17.30
N GLU A 10 -18.24 13.61 18.33
CA GLU A 10 -17.22 13.08 19.22
C GLU A 10 -16.11 12.40 18.42
N GLN A 11 -14.87 12.83 18.66
CA GLN A 11 -13.67 12.12 18.30
C GLN A 11 -13.75 10.73 18.94
N ARG A 12 -13.81 9.68 18.11
CA ARG A 12 -13.62 8.31 18.59
C ARG A 12 -12.18 8.19 19.04
N ASP A 13 -12.02 7.90 20.32
CA ASP A 13 -10.76 7.61 20.98
C ASP A 13 -9.97 6.55 20.20
N SER A 14 -8.78 6.92 19.75
CA SER A 14 -7.80 6.07 19.08
C SER A 14 -7.00 5.17 20.05
N ASP A 15 -7.43 5.02 21.30
CA ASP A 15 -6.69 4.35 22.37
C ASP A 15 -7.32 3.03 22.83
N THR A 16 -7.41 2.02 21.94
CA THR A 16 -7.59 0.62 22.38
C THR A 16 -6.73 -0.39 21.62
N TRP A 17 -5.50 -0.02 21.27
CA TRP A 17 -4.48 -1.00 20.87
C TRP A 17 -3.74 -1.52 22.11
N ARG A 18 -4.45 -2.16 23.04
CA ARG A 18 -3.82 -3.00 24.08
C ARG A 18 -3.60 -4.39 23.50
N GLY A 19 -2.36 -4.62 23.02
CA GLY A 19 -1.60 -5.82 23.05
C GLY A 19 -2.33 -7.17 23.18
N ASP A 20 -3.05 -7.61 22.14
CA ASP A 20 -3.05 -9.03 21.83
C ASP A 20 -1.71 -9.30 21.12
N THR A 21 -0.79 -9.90 21.86
CA THR A 21 0.36 -10.62 21.30
C THR A 21 -0.18 -11.82 20.52
N LEU A 22 -0.91 -11.55 19.42
CA LEU A 22 -1.24 -12.55 18.42
C LEU A 22 0.10 -12.98 17.82
N ASN A 23 0.50 -14.16 18.25
CA ASN A 23 1.68 -14.87 17.84
C ASN A 23 1.88 -14.69 16.33
N HIS A 24 2.94 -13.99 15.88
CA HIS A 24 3.33 -13.81 14.47
C HIS A 24 3.53 -15.13 13.71
N THR A 25 3.40 -16.25 14.38
CA THR A 25 3.44 -17.62 13.87
C THR A 25 2.09 -18.16 13.40
N MET A 26 0.99 -17.43 13.57
CA MET A 26 -0.36 -17.99 13.43
C MET A 26 -0.91 -18.00 12.01
N TYR A 27 -0.46 -17.10 11.12
CA TYR A 27 -0.93 -17.05 9.74
C TYR A 27 0.17 -17.46 8.76
N ARG A 28 0.17 -18.72 8.36
CA ARG A 28 1.23 -19.30 7.51
C ARG A 28 0.90 -19.25 6.02
N SER A 29 -0.37 -19.28 5.64
CA SER A 29 -0.79 -19.27 4.24
C SER A 29 -1.52 -17.97 3.88
N SER A 30 -1.44 -17.59 2.61
CA SER A 30 -2.19 -16.49 2.03
C SER A 30 -3.70 -16.71 2.11
N GLU A 31 -4.15 -17.94 1.84
CA GLU A 31 -5.55 -18.36 1.88
C GLU A 31 -6.15 -18.20 3.29
N GLU A 32 -5.42 -18.63 4.34
CA GLU A 32 -5.87 -18.43 5.73
C GLU A 32 -6.08 -16.97 6.07
N VAL A 33 -5.15 -16.08 5.63
CA VAL A 33 -5.29 -14.63 5.85
C VAL A 33 -6.52 -14.09 5.12
N ARG A 34 -6.70 -14.42 3.83
CA ARG A 34 -7.88 -13.98 3.07
C ARG A 34 -9.19 -14.50 3.66
N ALA A 35 -9.21 -15.75 4.15
CA ALA A 35 -10.40 -16.32 4.80
C ALA A 35 -10.78 -15.53 6.08
N LEU A 36 -9.80 -15.08 6.88
CA LEU A 36 -10.06 -14.25 8.07
C LEU A 36 -10.56 -12.85 7.69
N VAL A 37 -10.00 -12.26 6.65
CA VAL A 37 -10.44 -10.97 6.09
C VAL A 37 -11.91 -11.08 5.64
N ARG A 38 -12.24 -12.08 4.81
CA ARG A 38 -13.59 -12.30 4.27
C ARG A 38 -14.65 -12.49 5.36
N ARG A 39 -14.27 -13.04 6.53
CA ARG A 39 -15.16 -13.17 7.69
C ARG A 39 -15.22 -11.93 8.59
N GLY A 40 -14.48 -10.86 8.24
CA GLY A 40 -14.37 -9.66 9.08
C GLY A 40 -13.60 -9.86 10.39
N GLU A 41 -12.85 -10.95 10.52
CA GLU A 41 -12.06 -11.27 11.71
C GLU A 41 -10.67 -10.58 11.69
N LEU A 42 -10.27 -10.07 10.51
CA LEU A 42 -9.00 -9.39 10.29
C LEU A 42 -9.23 -8.04 9.58
N VAL A 43 -9.34 -6.97 10.36
CA VAL A 43 -9.49 -5.58 9.87
C VAL A 43 -8.33 -4.76 10.42
N ARG A 44 -7.12 -5.00 9.91
CA ARG A 44 -5.89 -4.30 10.32
C ARG A 44 -4.82 -4.34 9.22
N PRO A 45 -3.76 -3.51 9.31
CA PRO A 45 -2.62 -3.59 8.40
C PRO A 45 -2.04 -5.01 8.29
N THR A 46 -1.66 -5.39 7.08
CA THR A 46 -1.20 -6.75 6.76
C THR A 46 0.32 -6.93 6.89
N VAL A 47 1.03 -5.93 7.39
CA VAL A 47 2.47 -6.03 7.65
C VAL A 47 2.78 -7.23 8.55
N GLY A 48 3.72 -8.07 8.12
CA GLY A 48 4.13 -9.27 8.86
C GLY A 48 3.17 -10.46 8.77
N LEU A 49 2.01 -10.33 8.11
CA LEU A 49 1.11 -11.44 7.82
C LEU A 49 1.56 -12.18 6.56
N ALA A 50 1.40 -13.51 6.53
CA ALA A 50 1.81 -14.37 5.42
C ALA A 50 3.21 -14.02 4.87
N PRO A 51 4.28 -14.08 5.69
CA PRO A 51 5.58 -13.43 5.42
C PRO A 51 6.34 -13.99 4.21
N ASN A 52 5.89 -15.12 3.66
CA ASN A 52 6.48 -15.74 2.47
C ASN A 52 5.75 -15.34 1.17
N TYR A 53 4.58 -14.72 1.27
CA TYR A 53 3.74 -14.40 0.13
C TYR A 53 3.79 -12.91 -0.21
N ALA A 54 3.79 -12.62 -1.50
CA ALA A 54 3.73 -11.27 -2.00
C ALA A 54 2.39 -10.62 -1.65
N GLN A 55 2.44 -9.34 -1.31
CA GLN A 55 1.25 -8.54 -1.06
C GLN A 55 1.07 -7.52 -2.19
N ALA A 56 -0.17 -7.25 -2.55
CA ALA A 56 -0.50 -6.36 -3.64
C ALA A 56 -1.31 -5.14 -3.17
N ASN A 57 -1.00 -3.99 -3.76
CA ASN A 57 -1.88 -2.84 -3.75
C ASN A 57 -3.03 -3.07 -4.73
N LEU A 58 -4.23 -2.65 -4.37
CA LEU A 58 -5.41 -2.77 -5.22
C LEU A 58 -5.84 -1.40 -5.73
N VAL A 59 -6.16 -1.32 -7.02
CA VAL A 59 -6.88 -0.21 -7.64
C VAL A 59 -8.00 -0.77 -8.48
N ILE A 60 -9.21 -0.23 -8.32
CA ILE A 60 -10.39 -0.56 -9.13
C ILE A 60 -10.95 0.74 -9.69
N LEU A 61 -11.24 0.76 -10.97
CA LEU A 61 -11.77 1.94 -11.65
C LEU A 61 -12.64 1.55 -12.84
N PRO A 62 -13.47 2.49 -13.37
CA PRO A 62 -14.28 2.26 -14.56
C PRO A 62 -13.44 1.88 -15.79
N GLU A 63 -13.98 1.00 -16.63
CA GLU A 63 -13.34 0.47 -17.85
C GLU A 63 -12.88 1.56 -18.81
N ASP A 64 -13.66 2.64 -18.95
CA ASP A 64 -13.34 3.78 -19.82
C ASP A 64 -12.05 4.52 -19.39
N LEU A 65 -11.63 4.38 -18.14
CA LEU A 65 -10.38 4.93 -17.60
C LEU A 65 -9.24 3.90 -17.53
N ALA A 66 -9.54 2.62 -17.73
CA ALA A 66 -8.60 1.53 -17.48
C ALA A 66 -7.36 1.59 -18.38
N PHE A 67 -7.53 1.94 -19.67
CA PHE A 67 -6.40 2.06 -20.59
C PHE A 67 -5.46 3.20 -20.21
N ASP A 68 -5.99 4.36 -19.83
CA ASP A 68 -5.17 5.49 -19.42
C ASP A 68 -4.43 5.18 -18.10
N PHE A 69 -5.07 4.46 -17.18
CA PHE A 69 -4.43 4.04 -15.94
C PHE A 69 -3.37 2.94 -16.18
N LEU A 70 -3.63 2.00 -17.08
CA LEU A 70 -2.63 1.00 -17.51
C LEU A 70 -1.38 1.68 -18.07
N LEU A 71 -1.57 2.67 -18.94
CA LEU A 71 -0.47 3.46 -19.51
C LEU A 71 0.23 4.31 -18.45
N PHE A 72 -0.51 4.84 -17.46
CA PHE A 72 0.06 5.51 -16.30
C PHE A 72 0.99 4.56 -15.52
N CYS A 73 0.54 3.34 -15.22
CA CYS A 73 1.36 2.33 -14.54
C CYS A 73 2.59 1.96 -15.37
N GLN A 74 2.44 1.75 -16.67
CA GLN A 74 3.54 1.43 -17.59
C GLN A 74 4.60 2.55 -17.65
N ARG A 75 4.18 3.81 -17.57
CA ARG A 75 5.09 4.98 -17.52
C ARG A 75 5.75 5.16 -16.15
N ASN A 76 5.15 4.60 -15.11
CA ASN A 76 5.59 4.72 -13.71
C ASN A 76 5.79 3.33 -13.06
N PRO A 77 6.66 2.47 -13.63
CA PRO A 77 6.78 1.07 -13.18
C PRO A 77 7.37 0.93 -11.77
N ARG A 78 7.99 1.98 -11.24
CA ARG A 78 8.53 1.96 -9.88
C ARG A 78 7.44 2.12 -8.81
N PRO A 79 6.57 3.15 -8.83
CA PRO A 79 5.44 3.24 -7.90
C PRO A 79 4.30 2.28 -8.24
N CYS A 80 4.13 1.86 -9.50
CA CYS A 80 3.01 1.06 -9.97
C CYS A 80 3.45 -0.19 -10.74
N PRO A 81 4.25 -1.10 -10.15
CA PRO A 81 4.65 -2.34 -10.81
C PRO A 81 3.45 -3.29 -10.88
N ILE A 82 2.87 -3.47 -12.07
CA ILE A 82 1.67 -4.30 -12.28
C ILE A 82 2.02 -5.79 -12.07
N LEU A 83 1.22 -6.48 -11.26
CA LEU A 83 1.24 -7.94 -11.11
C LEU A 83 0.16 -8.59 -11.97
N GLU A 84 -1.06 -8.04 -11.95
CA GLU A 84 -2.20 -8.54 -12.73
C GLU A 84 -3.17 -7.40 -13.04
N VAL A 85 -3.81 -7.45 -14.20
CA VAL A 85 -4.96 -6.62 -14.57
C VAL A 85 -6.08 -7.55 -14.97
N LEU A 86 -7.25 -7.38 -14.35
CA LEU A 86 -8.40 -8.25 -14.62
C LEU A 86 -9.26 -7.64 -15.73
N GLU A 87 -9.94 -8.51 -16.47
CA GLU A 87 -10.96 -8.10 -17.46
C GLU A 87 -12.12 -7.36 -16.77
N PRO A 88 -12.85 -6.48 -17.50
CA PRO A 88 -13.99 -5.78 -16.93
C PRO A 88 -15.01 -6.72 -16.28
N GLY A 89 -15.44 -6.41 -15.06
CA GLY A 89 -16.41 -7.19 -14.29
C GLY A 89 -15.85 -8.45 -13.62
N VAL A 90 -14.60 -8.82 -13.87
CA VAL A 90 -13.94 -9.94 -13.20
C VAL A 90 -13.33 -9.47 -11.86
N TYR A 91 -13.61 -10.18 -10.79
CA TYR A 91 -13.16 -9.90 -9.43
C TYR A 91 -12.28 -10.99 -8.82
N GLU A 92 -12.16 -12.14 -9.50
CA GLU A 92 -11.27 -13.23 -9.12
C GLU A 92 -9.95 -13.13 -9.88
N PRO A 93 -8.81 -12.90 -9.20
CA PRO A 93 -7.51 -12.82 -9.84
C PRO A 93 -7.00 -14.22 -10.17
N ALA A 94 -6.93 -14.55 -11.45
CA ALA A 94 -6.56 -15.89 -11.93
C ALA A 94 -5.06 -16.20 -11.76
N LEU A 95 -4.20 -15.19 -11.88
CA LEU A 95 -2.75 -15.35 -11.87
C LEU A 95 -2.15 -15.18 -10.47
N THR A 96 -2.68 -14.28 -9.69
CA THR A 96 -2.08 -13.90 -8.40
C THR A 96 -2.71 -14.61 -7.20
N ALA A 97 -3.98 -15.03 -7.28
CA ALA A 97 -4.68 -15.72 -6.19
C ALA A 97 -5.99 -16.35 -6.66
N SER A 98 -5.91 -17.52 -7.27
CA SER A 98 -7.11 -18.24 -7.74
C SER A 98 -8.06 -18.56 -6.58
N GLY A 99 -9.38 -18.37 -6.79
CA GLY A 99 -10.42 -18.56 -5.77
C GLY A 99 -10.57 -17.40 -4.77
N ALA A 100 -9.79 -16.32 -4.93
CA ALA A 100 -9.95 -15.11 -4.13
C ALA A 100 -11.06 -14.21 -4.71
N ASP A 101 -11.61 -13.34 -3.86
CA ASP A 101 -12.59 -12.33 -4.24
C ASP A 101 -12.10 -10.94 -3.84
N LEU A 102 -11.67 -10.14 -4.83
CA LEU A 102 -11.13 -8.78 -4.61
C LEU A 102 -12.13 -7.79 -4.00
N ARG A 103 -13.42 -8.17 -3.88
CA ARG A 103 -14.45 -7.33 -3.29
C ARG A 103 -14.54 -7.46 -1.77
N VAL A 104 -13.98 -8.55 -1.19
CA VAL A 104 -14.10 -8.90 0.23
C VAL A 104 -12.81 -9.46 0.87
N ASP A 105 -11.75 -9.67 0.08
CA ASP A 105 -10.49 -10.28 0.56
C ASP A 105 -9.38 -9.24 0.85
N VAL A 106 -9.71 -7.95 0.88
CA VAL A 106 -8.82 -6.87 1.34
C VAL A 106 -9.36 -6.35 2.68
N PRO A 107 -8.51 -6.22 3.71
CA PRO A 107 -9.00 -5.90 5.07
C PRO A 107 -9.74 -4.57 5.20
N LEU A 108 -9.38 -3.58 4.38
CA LEU A 108 -10.03 -2.28 4.35
C LEU A 108 -9.82 -1.61 3.00
N TYR A 109 -10.90 -1.11 2.41
CA TYR A 109 -10.92 -0.37 1.16
C TYR A 109 -11.12 1.12 1.40
N ARG A 110 -10.71 1.94 0.43
CA ARG A 110 -11.04 3.36 0.32
C ARG A 110 -11.77 3.61 -0.98
N VAL A 111 -12.95 4.20 -0.88
CA VAL A 111 -13.79 4.60 -2.03
C VAL A 111 -13.62 6.09 -2.26
N TYR A 112 -13.14 6.46 -3.44
CA TYR A 112 -12.99 7.85 -3.86
C TYR A 112 -14.02 8.19 -4.94
N ARG A 113 -14.70 9.33 -4.78
CA ARG A 113 -15.52 9.93 -5.83
C ARG A 113 -15.06 11.35 -6.11
N HIS A 114 -14.81 11.65 -7.39
CA HIS A 114 -14.32 12.96 -7.82
C HIS A 114 -13.16 13.47 -6.92
N GLY A 115 -12.20 12.60 -6.64
CA GLY A 115 -11.01 12.91 -5.83
C GLY A 115 -11.22 12.94 -4.31
N ALA A 116 -12.45 12.98 -3.83
CA ALA A 116 -12.75 12.96 -2.39
C ALA A 116 -12.88 11.54 -1.86
N LEU A 117 -12.31 11.27 -0.67
CA LEU A 117 -12.57 10.04 0.06
C LEU A 117 -14.01 10.05 0.58
N GLU A 118 -14.85 9.17 0.03
CA GLU A 118 -16.26 9.04 0.37
C GLU A 118 -16.49 8.06 1.53
N ALA A 119 -15.80 6.90 1.48
CA ALA A 119 -15.98 5.84 2.47
C ALA A 119 -14.71 5.00 2.67
N GLU A 120 -14.63 4.38 3.85
CA GLU A 120 -13.75 3.24 4.13
C GLU A 120 -14.64 2.03 4.44
N GLU A 121 -14.44 0.92 3.70
CA GLU A 121 -15.31 -0.25 3.71
C GLU A 121 -14.50 -1.55 3.86
N THR A 122 -15.08 -2.57 4.44
CA THR A 122 -14.52 -3.94 4.48
C THR A 122 -15.10 -4.84 3.40
N ASP A 123 -16.17 -4.40 2.73
CA ASP A 123 -16.89 -5.10 1.67
C ASP A 123 -17.36 -4.07 0.64
N ILE A 124 -16.91 -4.23 -0.61
CA ILE A 124 -17.26 -3.34 -1.72
C ILE A 124 -18.22 -3.97 -2.74
N THR A 125 -18.89 -5.06 -2.40
CA THR A 125 -19.87 -5.71 -3.29
C THR A 125 -21.01 -4.78 -3.68
N GLY A 126 -21.38 -3.83 -2.80
CA GLY A 126 -22.40 -2.80 -3.08
C GLY A 126 -21.98 -1.77 -4.12
N TYR A 127 -20.68 -1.60 -4.39
CA TYR A 127 -20.15 -0.70 -5.42
C TYR A 127 -19.88 -1.41 -6.74
N TRP A 128 -19.98 -2.76 -6.77
CA TRP A 128 -19.54 -3.59 -7.89
C TRP A 128 -20.51 -3.57 -9.06
N HIS A 129 -19.96 -3.43 -10.27
CA HIS A 129 -20.66 -3.64 -11.55
C HIS A 129 -19.70 -4.13 -12.64
N ASN A 130 -20.25 -4.67 -13.73
CA ASN A 130 -19.47 -5.33 -14.79
C ASN A 130 -18.56 -4.39 -15.61
N GLY A 131 -18.64 -3.09 -15.41
CA GLY A 131 -17.77 -2.10 -16.06
C GLY A 131 -16.58 -1.67 -15.17
N LEU A 132 -16.24 -2.42 -14.11
CA LEU A 132 -15.07 -2.13 -13.26
C LEU A 132 -13.90 -3.04 -13.64
N VAL A 133 -12.69 -2.46 -13.64
CA VAL A 133 -11.41 -3.12 -13.92
C VAL A 133 -10.54 -3.05 -12.69
N CYS A 134 -9.97 -4.20 -12.28
CA CYS A 134 -9.06 -4.32 -11.16
C CYS A 134 -7.60 -4.36 -11.60
N PHE A 135 -6.76 -3.63 -10.87
CA PHE A 135 -5.31 -3.64 -11.02
C PHE A 135 -4.68 -4.09 -9.71
N LEU A 136 -3.87 -5.14 -9.76
CA LEU A 136 -3.02 -5.57 -8.66
C LEU A 136 -1.59 -5.10 -8.93
N ILE A 137 -1.06 -4.34 -7.97
CA ILE A 137 0.23 -3.67 -8.07
C ILE A 137 1.10 -4.14 -6.90
N GLY A 138 2.35 -4.50 -7.18
CA GLY A 138 3.28 -5.02 -6.18
C GLY A 138 3.51 -4.05 -5.01
N CYS A 139 3.88 -4.61 -3.87
CA CYS A 139 4.08 -3.89 -2.60
C CYS A 139 5.47 -4.12 -2.02
N SER A 140 6.00 -3.11 -1.37
CA SER A 140 7.31 -3.16 -0.69
C SER A 140 7.37 -4.16 0.47
N PHE A 141 6.24 -4.60 1.02
CA PHE A 141 6.22 -5.65 2.05
C PHE A 141 6.81 -6.97 1.54
N THR A 142 6.73 -7.22 0.23
CA THR A 142 7.33 -8.39 -0.44
C THR A 142 8.83 -8.51 -0.20
N PHE A 143 9.60 -7.43 -0.23
CA PHE A 143 11.05 -7.48 0.00
C PHE A 143 11.46 -7.38 1.48
N GLU A 144 10.54 -7.09 2.40
CA GLU A 144 10.87 -6.89 3.82
C GLU A 144 11.41 -8.15 4.48
N SER A 145 10.89 -9.33 4.13
CA SER A 145 11.42 -10.60 4.61
C SER A 145 12.89 -10.81 4.19
N ALA A 146 13.26 -10.41 2.96
CA ALA A 146 14.63 -10.50 2.48
C ALA A 146 15.57 -9.52 3.21
N LEU A 147 15.10 -8.29 3.53
CA LEU A 147 15.86 -7.34 4.36
C LEU A 147 16.08 -7.91 5.77
N THR A 148 15.04 -8.44 6.40
CA THR A 148 15.11 -9.02 7.75
C THR A 148 16.05 -10.22 7.80
N ARG A 149 15.97 -11.15 6.83
CA ARG A 149 16.91 -12.29 6.70
C ARG A 149 18.36 -11.84 6.53
N ALA A 150 18.59 -10.66 5.93
CA ALA A 150 19.94 -10.08 5.81
C ALA A 150 20.39 -9.29 7.06
N GLY A 151 19.64 -9.34 8.15
CA GLY A 151 19.96 -8.65 9.40
C GLY A 151 19.70 -7.13 9.35
N ILE A 152 18.84 -6.67 8.44
CA ILE A 152 18.39 -5.28 8.38
C ILE A 152 17.09 -5.20 9.16
N ARG A 153 17.09 -4.42 10.24
CA ARG A 153 15.95 -4.25 11.13
C ARG A 153 14.93 -3.32 10.48
N LEU A 154 13.65 -3.65 10.62
CA LEU A 154 12.53 -2.86 10.14
C LEU A 154 11.75 -2.34 11.35
N ARG A 155 12.05 -1.12 11.76
CA ARG A 155 11.54 -0.54 13.02
C ARG A 155 10.03 -0.46 13.07
N HIS A 156 9.36 -0.07 11.98
CA HIS A 156 7.91 -0.04 11.93
C HIS A 156 7.29 -1.42 12.27
N ALA A 157 7.84 -2.50 11.71
CA ALA A 157 7.37 -3.86 12.01
C ALA A 157 7.66 -4.27 13.46
N GLU A 158 8.86 -3.91 14.01
CA GLU A 158 9.22 -4.18 15.40
C GLU A 158 8.34 -3.41 16.41
N GLU A 159 7.88 -2.22 16.05
CA GLU A 159 7.01 -1.37 16.86
C GLU A 159 5.52 -1.64 16.61
N GLY A 160 5.14 -2.59 15.74
CA GLY A 160 3.76 -2.88 15.38
C GLY A 160 3.06 -1.73 14.64
N LYS A 161 3.83 -0.89 13.96
CA LYS A 161 3.37 0.28 13.20
C LYS A 161 3.28 -0.01 11.72
N ASN A 162 2.46 0.78 11.02
CA ASN A 162 2.47 0.82 9.58
C ASN A 162 3.68 1.64 9.08
N VAL A 163 4.22 1.30 7.91
CA VAL A 163 5.35 2.04 7.34
C VAL A 163 4.98 3.50 7.06
N ALA A 164 5.88 4.43 7.40
CA ALA A 164 5.69 5.86 7.11
C ALA A 164 5.75 6.12 5.60
N MET A 165 4.79 6.87 5.05
CA MET A 165 4.69 7.18 3.63
C MET A 165 4.43 8.67 3.44
N TYR A 166 5.07 9.24 2.40
CA TYR A 166 5.08 10.67 2.13
C TYR A 166 4.76 10.95 0.67
N ALA A 167 3.84 11.89 0.42
CA ALA A 167 3.68 12.52 -0.88
C ALA A 167 4.89 13.44 -1.13
N THR A 168 5.60 13.21 -2.23
CA THR A 168 6.86 13.92 -2.52
C THR A 168 6.66 15.02 -3.57
N SER A 169 7.69 15.83 -3.80
CA SER A 169 7.72 16.79 -4.92
C SER A 169 8.10 16.14 -6.26
N VAL A 170 8.31 14.82 -6.28
CA VAL A 170 8.61 14.08 -7.52
C VAL A 170 7.29 13.73 -8.18
N GLU A 171 7.06 14.29 -9.36
CA GLU A 171 5.83 14.04 -10.13
C GLU A 171 5.94 12.72 -10.90
N ALA A 172 4.83 11.96 -10.90
CA ALA A 172 4.66 10.81 -11.78
C ALA A 172 4.46 11.28 -13.23
N MET A 173 4.91 10.45 -14.19
CA MET A 173 4.67 10.71 -15.60
C MET A 173 3.18 10.55 -15.93
N PRO A 174 2.50 11.60 -16.44
CA PRO A 174 1.05 11.58 -16.58
C PRO A 174 0.59 10.68 -17.73
N SER A 175 -0.68 10.24 -17.64
CA SER A 175 -1.38 9.55 -18.72
C SER A 175 -2.88 9.82 -18.64
N GLY A 176 -3.48 10.28 -19.75
CA GLY A 176 -4.87 10.71 -19.75
C GLY A 176 -5.11 11.74 -18.65
N MET A 177 -6.12 11.49 -17.81
CA MET A 177 -6.38 12.35 -16.66
C MET A 177 -5.45 12.09 -15.47
N PHE A 178 -4.77 10.96 -15.42
CA PHE A 178 -3.96 10.55 -14.26
C PHE A 178 -2.65 11.31 -14.18
N SER A 179 -2.50 12.08 -13.10
CA SER A 179 -1.29 12.82 -12.75
C SER A 179 -1.21 13.01 -11.23
N GLY A 180 0.00 13.14 -10.68
CA GLY A 180 0.15 13.40 -9.26
C GLY A 180 1.55 13.08 -8.75
N PRO A 181 1.78 13.33 -7.46
CA PRO A 181 3.07 13.09 -6.83
C PRO A 181 3.34 11.59 -6.66
N ILE A 182 4.60 11.19 -6.77
CA ILE A 182 5.03 9.87 -6.33
C ILE A 182 5.00 9.86 -4.80
N VAL A 183 4.28 8.89 -4.22
CA VAL A 183 4.37 8.59 -2.79
C VAL A 183 5.56 7.68 -2.56
N MET A 184 6.33 7.96 -1.51
CA MET A 184 7.48 7.14 -1.12
C MET A 184 7.32 6.65 0.31
N SER A 185 7.58 5.36 0.53
CA SER A 185 7.67 4.76 1.87
C SER A 185 9.09 4.89 2.42
N MET A 186 9.23 5.24 3.70
CA MET A 186 10.53 5.46 4.35
C MET A 186 10.83 4.37 5.38
N ARG A 187 12.07 3.91 5.36
CA ARG A 187 12.62 3.07 6.43
C ARG A 187 13.95 3.64 6.88
N PRO A 188 14.15 3.86 8.20
CA PRO A 188 15.47 4.21 8.73
C PRO A 188 16.36 2.96 8.66
N ILE A 189 17.49 3.10 7.99
CA ILE A 189 18.45 2.01 7.77
C ILE A 189 19.79 2.42 8.38
N HIS A 190 20.41 1.55 9.19
CA HIS A 190 21.75 1.79 9.71
C HIS A 190 22.72 2.05 8.57
N GLU A 191 23.57 3.08 8.68
CA GLU A 191 24.45 3.57 7.59
C GLU A 191 25.29 2.45 6.95
N SER A 192 25.83 1.53 7.75
CA SER A 192 26.62 0.39 7.26
C SER A 192 25.81 -0.65 6.48
N LYS A 193 24.46 -0.59 6.52
CA LYS A 193 23.56 -1.53 5.86
C LYS A 193 22.88 -0.95 4.62
N VAL A 194 23.02 0.36 4.35
CA VAL A 194 22.34 1.04 3.24
C VAL A 194 22.66 0.38 1.89
N VAL A 195 23.96 0.14 1.60
CA VAL A 195 24.36 -0.51 0.34
C VAL A 195 23.73 -1.90 0.22
N ARG A 196 23.70 -2.66 1.32
CA ARG A 196 23.10 -4.00 1.33
C ARG A 196 21.58 -3.93 1.11
N ALA A 197 20.90 -2.95 1.70
CA ALA A 197 19.46 -2.74 1.47
C ALA A 197 19.17 -2.44 -0.01
N VAL A 198 19.96 -1.58 -0.65
CA VAL A 198 19.86 -1.29 -2.09
C VAL A 198 20.04 -2.56 -2.92
N GLN A 199 21.09 -3.35 -2.66
CA GLN A 199 21.36 -4.59 -3.39
C GLN A 199 20.22 -5.61 -3.27
N ILE A 200 19.65 -5.76 -2.08
CA ILE A 200 18.54 -6.69 -1.84
C ILE A 200 17.30 -6.22 -2.59
N THR A 201 16.88 -4.98 -2.36
CA THR A 201 15.59 -4.50 -2.89
C THR A 201 15.61 -4.30 -4.40
N SER A 202 16.78 -4.01 -5.01
CA SER A 202 16.92 -3.94 -6.47
C SER A 202 16.57 -5.24 -7.18
N ARG A 203 16.61 -6.38 -6.49
CA ARG A 203 16.20 -7.67 -7.02
C ARG A 203 14.69 -7.88 -7.09
N PHE A 204 13.89 -6.96 -6.57
CA PHE A 204 12.42 -7.05 -6.54
C PHE A 204 11.78 -5.93 -7.39
N PRO A 205 12.00 -5.90 -8.73
CA PRO A 205 11.45 -4.84 -9.56
C PRO A 205 9.92 -4.81 -9.54
N ALA A 206 9.26 -5.97 -9.41
CA ALA A 206 7.82 -6.10 -9.28
C ALA A 206 7.27 -5.71 -7.90
N ALA A 207 8.16 -5.31 -6.96
CA ALA A 207 7.82 -4.77 -5.63
C ALA A 207 8.58 -3.46 -5.38
N HIS A 208 8.58 -2.55 -6.36
CA HIS A 208 9.20 -1.23 -6.37
C HIS A 208 10.73 -1.19 -6.56
N GLY A 209 11.44 -2.31 -6.41
CA GLY A 209 12.90 -2.40 -6.65
C GLY A 209 13.76 -1.58 -5.69
N ALA A 210 14.86 -1.01 -6.18
CA ALA A 210 15.80 -0.20 -5.39
C ALA A 210 15.16 1.11 -4.85
N PRO A 211 15.71 1.74 -3.80
CA PRO A 211 15.25 3.05 -3.34
C PRO A 211 15.27 4.11 -4.45
N LEU A 212 14.37 5.06 -4.37
CA LEU A 212 14.36 6.27 -5.22
C LEU A 212 15.18 7.40 -4.61
N HIS A 213 15.26 7.45 -3.27
CA HIS A 213 16.03 8.50 -2.58
C HIS A 213 16.65 7.94 -1.29
N ILE A 214 17.84 8.45 -0.96
CA ILE A 214 18.58 8.11 0.26
C ILE A 214 19.08 9.43 0.89
N GLY A 215 18.83 9.61 2.18
CA GLY A 215 19.30 10.75 2.95
C GLY A 215 18.29 11.88 3.07
N ASN A 216 18.69 13.12 2.85
CA ASN A 216 17.92 14.32 3.19
C ASN A 216 16.51 14.37 2.56
N PRO A 217 15.43 14.24 3.37
CA PRO A 217 14.05 14.24 2.88
C PRO A 217 13.60 15.55 2.22
N ALA A 218 14.20 16.69 2.59
CA ALA A 218 13.86 17.98 2.00
C ALA A 218 14.13 18.04 0.48
N ARG A 219 15.05 17.20 -0.04
CA ARG A 219 15.34 17.12 -1.48
C ARG A 219 14.23 16.52 -2.31
N ILE A 220 13.32 15.81 -1.68
CA ILE A 220 12.12 15.23 -2.31
C ILE A 220 10.83 15.87 -1.78
N GLY A 221 10.91 17.09 -1.21
CA GLY A 221 9.79 17.90 -0.81
C GLY A 221 9.18 17.54 0.55
N ILE A 222 9.78 16.64 1.32
CA ILE A 222 9.32 16.30 2.67
C ILE A 222 9.88 17.34 3.65
N SER A 223 9.01 18.21 4.16
CA SER A 223 9.39 19.29 5.09
C SER A 223 9.55 18.80 6.54
N ASP A 224 8.74 17.84 6.96
CA ASP A 224 8.77 17.28 8.31
C ASP A 224 8.57 15.75 8.25
N VAL A 225 9.66 15.02 8.41
CA VAL A 225 9.66 13.54 8.40
C VAL A 225 8.87 12.93 9.56
N LYS A 226 8.54 13.72 10.60
CA LYS A 226 7.73 13.27 11.74
C LYS A 226 6.23 13.27 11.45
N LYS A 227 5.83 13.84 10.31
CA LYS A 227 4.44 13.95 9.88
C LYS A 227 4.24 13.24 8.55
N PRO A 228 4.17 11.90 8.53
CA PRO A 228 3.86 11.18 7.30
C PRO A 228 2.44 11.49 6.83
N ASP A 229 2.23 11.49 5.51
CA ASP A 229 0.89 11.65 4.92
C ASP A 229 0.04 10.38 5.12
N TYR A 230 0.71 9.21 5.20
CA TYR A 230 0.08 7.91 5.46
C TYR A 230 0.98 7.08 6.35
N GLY A 231 0.37 6.14 7.11
CA GLY A 231 1.09 5.27 8.05
C GLY A 231 1.59 6.01 9.27
N ASP A 232 2.59 5.44 9.94
CA ASP A 232 3.04 5.88 11.26
C ASP A 232 4.49 6.34 11.23
N TYR A 233 4.79 7.40 11.95
CA TYR A 233 6.16 7.84 12.13
C TYR A 233 6.98 6.82 12.93
N VAL A 234 8.21 6.56 12.46
CA VAL A 234 9.25 5.85 13.20
C VAL A 234 10.49 6.74 13.34
N GLU A 235 11.13 6.65 14.51
CA GLU A 235 12.33 7.46 14.81
C GLU A 235 13.49 7.11 13.86
N ILE A 236 14.22 8.14 13.42
CA ILE A 236 15.50 7.99 12.72
C ILE A 236 16.61 8.26 13.73
N ARG A 237 17.41 7.24 14.08
CA ARG A 237 18.49 7.35 15.04
C ARG A 237 19.74 7.97 14.41
N ARG A 238 20.72 8.34 15.27
CA ARG A 238 21.93 9.08 14.85
C ARG A 238 22.77 8.35 13.80
N ASP A 239 22.82 7.02 13.87
CA ASP A 239 23.58 6.13 13.00
C ASP A 239 22.73 5.56 11.83
N GLU A 240 21.55 6.14 11.60
CA GLU A 240 20.63 5.71 10.57
C GLU A 240 20.41 6.78 9.49
N VAL A 241 20.17 6.29 8.30
CA VAL A 241 19.85 7.09 7.14
C VAL A 241 18.41 6.81 6.72
N PRO A 242 17.57 7.83 6.50
CA PRO A 242 16.26 7.60 5.91
C PRO A 242 16.40 7.17 4.45
N VAL A 243 15.84 6.03 4.13
CA VAL A 243 15.85 5.45 2.78
C VAL A 243 14.43 5.37 2.28
N PHE A 244 14.18 5.84 1.06
CA PHE A 244 12.85 6.02 0.49
C PHE A 244 12.66 5.16 -0.75
N TRP A 245 11.62 4.32 -0.73
CA TRP A 245 11.19 3.51 -1.87
C TRP A 245 9.91 4.05 -2.46
N ALA A 246 9.72 3.89 -3.76
CA ALA A 246 8.42 4.11 -4.37
C ALA A 246 7.35 3.28 -3.64
N CYS A 247 6.12 3.77 -3.60
CA CYS A 247 5.03 3.15 -2.87
C CYS A 247 3.77 3.01 -3.73
N GLY A 248 3.11 1.87 -3.65
CA GLY A 248 1.83 1.59 -4.31
C GLY A 248 0.63 2.37 -3.74
N VAL A 249 0.84 3.24 -2.75
CA VAL A 249 -0.14 4.27 -2.35
C VAL A 249 -0.14 5.46 -3.33
N THR A 250 0.82 5.56 -4.25
CA THR A 250 0.84 6.59 -5.30
C THR A 250 -0.49 6.73 -6.03
N PRO A 251 -1.21 5.64 -6.46
CA PRO A 251 -2.54 5.76 -7.05
C PRO A 251 -3.57 6.50 -6.20
N GLN A 252 -3.49 6.44 -4.87
CA GLN A 252 -4.40 7.18 -3.98
C GLN A 252 -4.15 8.69 -4.05
N ALA A 253 -2.89 9.12 -4.03
CA ALA A 253 -2.55 10.53 -4.23
C ALA A 253 -2.95 11.02 -5.63
N VAL A 254 -2.79 10.15 -6.64
CA VAL A 254 -3.23 10.40 -8.01
C VAL A 254 -4.76 10.48 -8.10
N ALA A 255 -5.51 9.62 -7.39
CA ALA A 255 -6.98 9.69 -7.34
C ALA A 255 -7.47 11.03 -6.81
N MET A 256 -6.87 11.50 -5.71
CA MET A 256 -7.24 12.79 -5.10
C MET A 256 -6.94 13.98 -6.02
N ARG A 257 -5.89 13.91 -6.83
CA ARG A 257 -5.50 15.01 -7.74
C ARG A 257 -6.20 14.95 -9.09
N SER A 258 -6.46 13.76 -9.61
CA SER A 258 -7.03 13.54 -10.95
C SER A 258 -8.56 13.51 -10.94
N GLU A 259 -9.18 13.41 -9.76
CA GLU A 259 -10.61 13.46 -9.52
C GLU A 259 -11.44 12.50 -10.41
N PRO A 260 -11.07 11.21 -10.55
CA PRO A 260 -11.87 10.27 -11.34
C PRO A 260 -13.28 10.15 -10.75
N PRO A 261 -14.30 9.88 -11.58
CA PRO A 261 -15.69 9.72 -11.11
C PRO A 261 -15.84 8.67 -10.01
N LEU A 262 -15.07 7.58 -10.12
CA LEU A 262 -14.94 6.53 -9.12
C LEU A 262 -13.53 5.95 -9.18
N MET A 263 -12.91 5.76 -8.02
CA MET A 263 -11.74 4.90 -7.83
C MET A 263 -11.85 4.22 -6.47
N ILE A 264 -11.67 2.90 -6.43
CA ILE A 264 -11.60 2.15 -5.17
C ILE A 264 -10.18 1.63 -5.03
N THR A 265 -9.60 1.78 -3.84
CA THR A 265 -8.26 1.27 -3.53
C THR A 265 -8.29 0.48 -2.22
N HIS A 266 -7.22 -0.27 -1.94
CA HIS A 266 -6.96 -0.72 -0.57
C HIS A 266 -6.69 0.49 0.34
N SER A 267 -6.99 0.41 1.63
CA SER A 267 -6.52 1.41 2.61
C SER A 267 -5.02 1.21 2.86
N PRO A 268 -4.22 2.28 3.06
CA PRO A 268 -2.77 2.17 3.25
C PRO A 268 -2.38 1.12 4.31
N GLY A 269 -1.54 0.16 3.90
CA GLY A 269 -1.10 -0.94 4.75
C GLY A 269 -2.04 -2.15 4.79
N HIS A 270 -3.27 -2.06 4.28
CA HIS A 270 -4.27 -3.14 4.26
C HIS A 270 -4.24 -3.86 2.90
N MET A 271 -3.17 -4.60 2.65
CA MET A 271 -2.86 -5.15 1.34
C MET A 271 -3.70 -6.39 1.01
N PHE A 272 -3.90 -6.66 -0.28
CA PHE A 272 -4.34 -7.96 -0.76
C PHE A 272 -3.17 -8.96 -0.66
N VAL A 273 -3.38 -10.12 -0.02
CA VAL A 273 -2.35 -11.16 0.12
C VAL A 273 -2.50 -12.15 -1.03
N THR A 274 -1.48 -12.23 -1.89
CA THR A 274 -1.45 -13.11 -3.07
C THR A 274 -0.95 -14.51 -2.73
N ASP A 275 -1.06 -15.46 -3.68
CA ASP A 275 -0.47 -16.80 -3.59
C ASP A 275 0.95 -16.88 -4.20
N ILE A 276 1.44 -15.76 -4.74
CA ILE A 276 2.79 -15.65 -5.29
C ILE A 276 3.80 -15.64 -4.14
N LEU A 277 4.81 -16.51 -4.19
CA LEU A 277 5.91 -16.45 -3.24
C LEU A 277 6.78 -15.20 -3.47
N ASN A 278 7.26 -14.58 -2.40
CA ASN A 278 8.14 -13.39 -2.50
C ASN A 278 9.33 -13.62 -3.43
N GLU A 279 9.93 -14.81 -3.38
CA GLU A 279 11.09 -15.19 -4.17
C GLU A 279 10.80 -15.27 -5.66
N GLU A 280 9.55 -15.55 -6.08
CA GLU A 280 9.15 -15.58 -7.50
C GLU A 280 9.15 -14.18 -8.12
N LEU A 281 9.00 -13.13 -7.33
CA LEU A 281 9.11 -11.74 -7.78
C LEU A 281 10.55 -11.20 -7.77
N ALA A 282 11.52 -12.02 -7.33
CA ALA A 282 12.91 -11.63 -7.33
C ALA A 282 13.55 -11.88 -8.71
N ALA A 283 14.19 -10.86 -9.29
CA ALA A 283 15.07 -11.03 -10.43
C ALA A 283 16.34 -11.78 -10.04
N LEU A 284 16.82 -12.68 -10.90
CA LEU A 284 18.05 -13.48 -10.72
C LEU A 284 19.32 -12.59 -10.82
#